data_189f34bf6952e2d2a28ceb4eefb9c7b3
#
_entry.id   189f34bf6952e2d2a28ceb4eefb9c7b3
#
_cell.length_a   1.000
_cell.length_b   1.000
_cell.length_c   1.000
_cell.angle_alpha   90.00
_cell.angle_beta   90.00
_cell.angle_gamma   90.00
#
_symmetry.space_group_name_H-M   'P 1'
#
loop_
_entity.id
_entity.type
_entity.pdbx_description
1 polymer ?
#
loop_
_entity_poly.entity_id
_entity_poly.type
_entity_poly.pdbx_seq_one_letter_code
_entity_poly.pdbx_strand_id
1 'polypeptide(L)'
;MTANRIKRFIKIFIATACTVAVSCQAFACKRTINIKQSEIDICADEIRNYLDAKTAQDQFTALANAMGSQLDRQYASIEYSSENGKTYRVFAFNVNDDNERFVVRGRGGKATGGLFIPGETYRLKIVGMSDYDEDFFNATAWKNQYSDYVTEEKTVKIKDSPVRFITLNSGYNYRDLGGWETETGKKICYGKIYRGARTNGFSEKDIAIFKDNLHIKSEIDLRNSNDDGGQNSSILGDDINYLKAPMSQYSYILPSFSLNGRTFDTNSPAEIKRIFEFLADEHNYPLFFHCNAGADRTGTLAFLILGSLGVTIGDLTRDFELTSFSQGGTRLRGKFQEPFEYGIMQDDANNFVAWGDMISRIKSDYPTSDGKLSSSIKKYLTTECKISAEILSKIADVLLSK
;
A
#
# COMPACT_ATOMS: atom_id res chain seq x y z
N MET A 1 53.83 -49.32 -39.67
CA MET A 1 53.41 -48.75 -38.39
C MET A 1 51.91 -48.54 -38.42
N THR A 2 51.21 -49.33 -37.67
CA THR A 2 49.80 -49.60 -37.86
C THR A 2 48.90 -48.52 -37.14
N ALA A 3 47.80 -48.23 -37.78
CA ALA A 3 46.80 -47.24 -37.41
C ALA A 3 46.33 -47.19 -35.91
N ASN A 4 46.69 -48.19 -35.14
CA ASN A 4 46.35 -48.34 -33.73
C ASN A 4 47.21 -47.49 -32.76
N ARG A 5 48.39 -46.99 -33.21
CA ARG A 5 49.23 -46.11 -32.36
C ARG A 5 48.78 -44.66 -32.40
N ILE A 6 48.15 -44.21 -33.48
CA ILE A 6 47.66 -42.83 -33.62
C ILE A 6 46.38 -42.61 -32.81
N LYS A 7 45.49 -43.59 -32.69
CA LYS A 7 44.27 -43.50 -31.88
C LYS A 7 44.54 -43.44 -30.38
N ARG A 8 45.67 -43.90 -29.90
CA ARG A 8 46.01 -43.87 -28.46
C ARG A 8 46.62 -42.54 -28.04
N PHE A 9 47.27 -41.81 -28.96
CA PHE A 9 47.80 -40.47 -28.70
C PHE A 9 46.69 -39.39 -28.69
N ILE A 10 45.70 -39.55 -29.56
CA ILE A 10 44.56 -38.59 -29.61
C ILE A 10 43.66 -38.70 -28.37
N LYS A 11 43.49 -39.93 -27.80
CA LYS A 11 42.72 -40.11 -26.56
C LYS A 11 43.39 -39.53 -25.31
N ILE A 12 44.72 -39.51 -25.26
CA ILE A 12 45.46 -38.94 -24.11
C ILE A 12 45.45 -37.41 -24.20
N PHE A 13 45.47 -36.80 -25.39
CA PHE A 13 45.44 -35.32 -25.55
C PHE A 13 44.04 -34.75 -25.28
N ILE A 14 42.97 -35.48 -25.57
CA ILE A 14 41.59 -35.02 -25.28
C ILE A 14 41.28 -35.19 -23.77
N ALA A 15 41.82 -36.20 -23.09
CA ALA A 15 41.63 -36.37 -21.65
C ALA A 15 42.38 -35.31 -20.81
N THR A 16 43.53 -34.82 -21.30
CA THR A 16 44.31 -33.77 -20.60
C THR A 16 43.77 -32.37 -20.89
N ALA A 17 43.16 -32.14 -22.05
CA ALA A 17 42.51 -30.86 -22.36
C ALA A 17 41.15 -30.66 -21.62
N CYS A 18 40.42 -31.75 -21.37
CA CYS A 18 39.16 -31.66 -20.57
C CYS A 18 39.39 -31.49 -19.07
N THR A 19 40.54 -31.96 -18.52
CA THR A 19 40.84 -31.79 -17.09
C THR A 19 41.43 -30.42 -16.75
N VAL A 20 41.96 -29.66 -17.71
CA VAL A 20 42.43 -28.30 -17.50
C VAL A 20 41.31 -27.28 -17.71
N ALA A 21 40.26 -27.60 -18.47
CA ALA A 21 39.10 -26.71 -18.67
C ALA A 21 38.11 -26.71 -17.49
N VAL A 22 38.13 -27.79 -16.65
CA VAL A 22 37.23 -27.89 -15.49
C VAL A 22 37.82 -27.21 -14.22
N SER A 23 39.11 -26.91 -14.18
CA SER A 23 39.75 -26.26 -13.04
C SER A 23 39.81 -24.72 -13.13
N CYS A 24 39.44 -24.13 -14.26
CA CYS A 24 39.39 -22.67 -14.41
C CYS A 24 38.01 -22.03 -14.13
N GLN A 25 36.98 -22.81 -13.83
CA GLN A 25 35.65 -22.26 -13.49
C GLN A 25 35.41 -22.04 -11.98
N ALA A 26 36.37 -22.36 -11.12
CA ALA A 26 36.19 -22.31 -9.67
C ALA A 26 36.75 -21.05 -8.97
N PHE A 27 37.27 -20.08 -9.69
CA PHE A 27 37.62 -18.77 -9.13
C PHE A 27 36.96 -17.64 -9.90
N ALA A 28 35.63 -17.64 -9.92
CA ALA A 28 34.92 -16.39 -10.08
C ALA A 28 35.24 -15.54 -8.83
N CYS A 29 36.09 -14.56 -9.00
CA CYS A 29 36.37 -13.56 -8.00
C CYS A 29 35.01 -13.07 -7.48
N LYS A 30 34.64 -13.36 -6.24
CA LYS A 30 33.45 -12.81 -5.58
C LYS A 30 33.64 -11.30 -5.59
N ARG A 31 33.12 -10.64 -6.59
CA ARG A 31 33.16 -9.18 -6.64
C ARG A 31 32.14 -8.68 -5.64
N THR A 32 32.60 -7.90 -4.70
CA THR A 32 31.79 -7.38 -3.61
C THR A 32 30.91 -6.28 -4.16
N ILE A 33 29.61 -6.50 -4.18
CA ILE A 33 28.59 -5.50 -4.46
C ILE A 33 28.18 -4.91 -3.10
N ASN A 34 28.34 -3.60 -2.93
CA ASN A 34 28.03 -2.94 -1.66
C ASN A 34 26.74 -2.14 -1.75
N ILE A 35 25.79 -2.44 -0.85
CA ILE A 35 24.62 -1.58 -0.59
C ILE A 35 25.12 -0.36 0.21
N LYS A 36 24.89 0.83 -0.32
CA LYS A 36 25.43 2.07 0.26
C LYS A 36 24.66 2.54 1.48
N GLN A 37 23.34 2.38 1.48
CA GLN A 37 22.45 2.89 2.51
C GLN A 37 22.36 1.95 3.71
N SER A 38 22.23 2.51 4.91
CA SER A 38 21.82 1.81 6.14
C SER A 38 20.34 2.07 6.48
N GLU A 39 19.78 3.16 5.93
CA GLU A 39 18.38 3.53 6.05
C GLU A 39 17.81 3.90 4.66
N ILE A 40 16.56 3.53 4.41
CA ILE A 40 15.84 3.78 3.16
C ILE A 40 14.56 4.54 3.47
N ASP A 41 14.34 5.69 2.82
CA ASP A 41 13.06 6.39 2.83
C ASP A 41 12.20 5.88 1.67
N ILE A 42 10.96 5.48 1.96
CA ILE A 42 9.99 5.03 0.96
C ILE A 42 9.08 6.13 0.45
N CYS A 43 9.09 7.29 1.13
CA CYS A 43 8.30 8.45 0.69
C CYS A 43 9.08 9.28 -0.31
N ALA A 44 8.39 9.79 -1.33
CA ALA A 44 8.90 10.89 -2.13
C ALA A 44 9.16 12.13 -1.26
N ASP A 45 10.14 12.93 -1.65
CA ASP A 45 10.48 14.16 -0.90
C ASP A 45 9.27 15.11 -0.78
N GLU A 46 8.46 15.21 -1.80
CA GLU A 46 7.26 16.04 -1.83
C GLU A 46 6.21 15.56 -0.82
N ILE A 47 6.01 14.24 -0.72
CA ILE A 47 5.10 13.66 0.29
C ILE A 47 5.68 13.88 1.69
N ARG A 48 6.99 13.71 1.86
CA ARG A 48 7.67 13.97 3.13
C ARG A 48 7.51 15.43 3.54
N ASN A 49 7.73 16.37 2.64
CA ASN A 49 7.55 17.80 2.89
C ASN A 49 6.10 18.12 3.31
N TYR A 50 5.10 17.48 2.67
CA TYR A 50 3.70 17.63 3.06
C TYR A 50 3.43 17.07 4.47
N LEU A 51 3.94 15.89 4.80
CA LEU A 51 3.71 15.24 6.10
C LEU A 51 4.40 15.99 7.25
N ASP A 52 5.60 16.50 7.00
CA ASP A 52 6.42 17.18 8.00
C ASP A 52 6.07 18.66 8.20
N ALA A 53 5.24 19.23 7.31
CA ALA A 53 4.81 20.62 7.39
C ALA A 53 4.09 20.91 8.71
N LYS A 54 4.44 22.04 9.34
CA LYS A 54 3.97 22.40 10.69
C LYS A 54 2.71 23.26 10.69
N THR A 55 2.44 23.94 9.58
CA THR A 55 1.25 24.78 9.43
C THR A 55 0.34 24.27 8.31
N ALA A 56 -0.95 24.58 8.37
CA ALA A 56 -1.90 24.27 7.31
C ALA A 56 -1.50 24.91 5.97
N GLN A 57 -0.95 26.11 6.00
CA GLN A 57 -0.47 26.82 4.83
C GLN A 57 0.71 26.10 4.17
N ASP A 58 1.69 25.64 4.96
CA ASP A 58 2.83 24.91 4.44
C ASP A 58 2.42 23.55 3.87
N GLN A 59 1.50 22.85 4.53
CA GLN A 59 0.92 21.60 4.02
C GLN A 59 0.25 21.81 2.67
N PHE A 60 -0.56 22.84 2.54
CA PHE A 60 -1.19 23.15 1.25
C PHE A 60 -0.17 23.48 0.17
N THR A 61 0.80 24.31 0.50
CA THR A 61 1.82 24.71 -0.45
C THR A 61 2.57 23.48 -0.97
N ALA A 62 2.96 22.57 -0.07
CA ALA A 62 3.58 21.31 -0.44
C ALA A 62 2.67 20.43 -1.32
N LEU A 63 1.40 20.31 -0.95
CA LEU A 63 0.41 19.56 -1.71
C LEU A 63 0.16 20.17 -3.09
N ALA A 64 -0.05 21.50 -3.17
CA ALA A 64 -0.34 22.19 -4.41
C ALA A 64 0.80 22.09 -5.42
N ASN A 65 2.04 22.08 -4.94
CA ASN A 65 3.23 21.95 -5.79
C ASN A 65 3.41 20.52 -6.36
N ALA A 66 2.81 19.52 -5.74
CA ALA A 66 3.00 18.12 -6.07
C ALA A 66 1.72 17.42 -6.59
N MET A 67 0.59 18.14 -6.67
CA MET A 67 -0.67 17.57 -7.16
C MET A 67 -0.53 16.98 -8.56
N GLY A 68 -1.08 15.77 -8.75
CA GLY A 68 -1.08 15.07 -10.03
C GLY A 68 0.27 14.51 -10.48
N SER A 69 1.30 14.60 -9.64
CA SER A 69 2.65 14.11 -9.95
C SER A 69 2.79 12.59 -9.90
N GLN A 70 1.71 11.86 -9.62
CA GLN A 70 1.68 10.39 -9.50
C GLN A 70 2.76 9.83 -8.55
N LEU A 71 2.93 10.50 -7.41
CA LEU A 71 3.91 10.12 -6.39
C LEU A 71 3.55 8.81 -5.67
N ASP A 72 2.30 8.37 -5.76
CA ASP A 72 1.82 7.05 -5.34
C ASP A 72 2.46 5.89 -6.13
N ARG A 73 3.17 6.22 -7.21
CA ARG A 73 3.94 5.27 -8.04
C ARG A 73 5.45 5.35 -7.83
N GLN A 74 5.91 6.12 -6.88
CA GLN A 74 7.33 6.17 -6.56
C GLN A 74 7.76 4.97 -5.73
N TYR A 75 8.96 4.52 -6.01
CA TYR A 75 9.55 3.34 -5.39
C TYR A 75 10.69 3.75 -4.47
N ALA A 76 10.81 3.06 -3.35
CA ALA A 76 12.03 3.10 -2.58
C ALA A 76 13.25 2.77 -3.47
N SER A 77 14.33 3.50 -3.29
CA SER A 77 15.55 3.33 -4.06
C SER A 77 16.65 2.73 -3.20
N ILE A 78 17.17 1.57 -3.62
CA ILE A 78 18.33 0.92 -3.03
C ILE A 78 19.52 1.17 -3.94
N GLU A 79 20.54 1.83 -3.44
CA GLU A 79 21.78 2.08 -4.17
C GLU A 79 22.84 1.04 -3.81
N TYR A 80 23.47 0.48 -4.84
CA TYR A 80 24.54 -0.47 -4.69
C TYR A 80 25.64 -0.25 -5.73
N SER A 81 26.84 -0.72 -5.46
CA SER A 81 27.90 -0.79 -6.47
C SER A 81 27.56 -1.90 -7.47
N SER A 82 27.70 -1.64 -8.77
CA SER A 82 27.43 -2.62 -9.82
C SER A 82 28.51 -2.64 -10.87
N GLU A 83 28.62 -3.77 -11.57
CA GLU A 83 29.41 -3.84 -12.81
C GLU A 83 28.60 -3.31 -13.98
N ASN A 84 29.25 -2.59 -14.89
CA ASN A 84 28.60 -2.05 -16.08
C ASN A 84 27.92 -3.17 -16.89
N GLY A 85 26.65 -2.95 -17.25
CA GLY A 85 25.87 -3.80 -18.15
C GLY A 85 25.21 -5.00 -17.50
N LYS A 86 25.42 -5.28 -16.20
CA LYS A 86 24.78 -6.39 -15.52
C LYS A 86 23.47 -6.01 -14.86
N THR A 87 22.52 -6.93 -14.88
CA THR A 87 21.26 -6.84 -14.15
C THR A 87 21.37 -7.57 -12.82
N TYR A 88 20.81 -6.99 -11.78
CA TYR A 88 20.78 -7.53 -10.44
C TYR A 88 19.34 -7.65 -9.94
N ARG A 89 19.12 -8.62 -9.07
CA ARG A 89 17.91 -8.73 -8.26
C ARG A 89 18.27 -8.46 -6.81
N VAL A 90 17.44 -7.69 -6.15
CA VAL A 90 17.53 -7.48 -4.72
C VAL A 90 16.33 -8.15 -4.08
N PHE A 91 16.58 -9.10 -3.21
CA PHE A 91 15.56 -9.76 -2.41
C PHE A 91 15.52 -9.09 -1.03
N ALA A 92 14.33 -8.72 -0.59
CA ALA A 92 14.11 -8.12 0.70
C ALA A 92 13.34 -9.10 1.60
N PHE A 93 13.86 -9.32 2.80
CA PHE A 93 13.26 -10.17 3.83
C PHE A 93 13.06 -9.33 5.07
N ASN A 94 11.83 -9.25 5.58
CA ASN A 94 11.58 -8.61 6.87
C ASN A 94 12.27 -9.41 7.98
N VAL A 95 12.99 -8.72 8.87
CA VAL A 95 13.72 -9.38 9.96
C VAL A 95 12.76 -9.93 11.02
N ASN A 96 11.58 -9.32 11.17
CA ASN A 96 10.58 -9.66 12.17
C ASN A 96 9.49 -10.61 11.64
N ASP A 97 9.38 -10.78 10.31
CA ASP A 97 8.43 -11.68 9.67
C ASP A 97 9.07 -12.39 8.47
N ASP A 98 9.47 -13.64 8.67
CA ASP A 98 10.10 -14.46 7.62
C ASP A 98 9.18 -14.73 6.41
N ASN A 99 7.87 -14.52 6.55
CA ASN A 99 6.92 -14.67 5.46
C ASN A 99 6.84 -13.41 4.60
N GLU A 100 7.19 -12.25 5.16
CA GLU A 100 7.21 -10.99 4.43
C GLU A 100 8.50 -10.86 3.62
N ARG A 101 8.40 -11.18 2.35
CA ARG A 101 9.51 -11.10 1.39
C ARG A 101 9.05 -10.63 0.03
N PHE A 102 9.86 -9.87 -0.65
CA PHE A 102 9.59 -9.42 -2.01
C PHE A 102 10.88 -9.18 -2.80
N VAL A 103 10.73 -9.06 -4.10
CA VAL A 103 11.84 -8.84 -5.03
C VAL A 103 11.81 -7.41 -5.54
N VAL A 104 12.98 -6.77 -5.52
CA VAL A 104 13.22 -5.44 -6.04
C VAL A 104 14.07 -5.55 -7.30
N ARG A 105 13.67 -4.90 -8.39
CA ARG A 105 14.45 -4.91 -9.62
C ARG A 105 15.59 -3.90 -9.57
N GLY A 106 16.79 -4.32 -9.98
CA GLY A 106 17.95 -3.45 -10.04
C GLY A 106 18.64 -3.45 -11.39
N ARG A 107 19.06 -2.28 -11.84
CA ARG A 107 19.92 -2.08 -13.01
C ARG A 107 20.83 -0.87 -12.77
N GLY A 108 22.10 -0.99 -13.20
CA GLY A 108 23.02 0.16 -13.21
C GLY A 108 23.34 0.72 -11.80
N GLY A 109 23.35 -0.13 -10.76
CA GLY A 109 23.67 0.31 -9.39
C GLY A 109 22.49 0.86 -8.60
N LYS A 110 21.26 0.75 -9.12
CA LYS A 110 20.04 1.17 -8.44
C LYS A 110 18.95 0.11 -8.56
N ALA A 111 18.34 -0.24 -7.45
CA ALA A 111 17.14 -1.07 -7.41
C ALA A 111 15.97 -0.26 -6.86
N THR A 112 14.76 -0.51 -7.38
CA THR A 112 13.55 0.20 -6.97
C THR A 112 12.46 -0.80 -6.58
N GLY A 113 11.76 -0.53 -5.49
CA GLY A 113 10.67 -1.39 -5.01
C GLY A 113 9.76 -0.67 -4.02
N GLY A 114 8.52 -1.11 -3.88
CA GLY A 114 7.45 -0.39 -3.22
C GLY A 114 6.70 -1.12 -2.09
N LEU A 115 7.22 -2.26 -1.59
CA LEU A 115 6.47 -3.06 -0.61
C LEU A 115 7.04 -3.01 0.82
N PHE A 116 8.04 -2.19 1.06
CA PHE A 116 8.60 -2.01 2.41
C PHE A 116 7.57 -1.46 3.39
N ILE A 117 7.61 -1.96 4.62
CA ILE A 117 6.83 -1.41 5.74
C ILE A 117 7.67 -0.35 6.45
N PRO A 118 7.14 0.87 6.64
CA PRO A 118 7.83 1.92 7.39
C PRO A 118 8.18 1.47 8.83
N GLY A 119 9.36 1.87 9.30
CA GLY A 119 9.84 1.53 10.64
C GLY A 119 10.44 0.14 10.78
N GLU A 120 10.21 -0.77 9.81
CA GLU A 120 10.71 -2.13 9.85
C GLU A 120 12.15 -2.24 9.36
N THR A 121 12.77 -3.37 9.66
CA THR A 121 14.15 -3.69 9.27
C THR A 121 14.14 -4.86 8.30
N TYR A 122 14.86 -4.71 7.19
CA TYR A 122 14.95 -5.72 6.16
C TYR A 122 16.38 -6.19 5.94
N ARG A 123 16.51 -7.49 5.72
CA ARG A 123 17.74 -8.11 5.23
C ARG A 123 17.66 -8.15 3.71
N LEU A 124 18.54 -7.41 3.05
CA LEU A 124 18.63 -7.33 1.60
C LEU A 124 19.69 -8.28 1.10
N LYS A 125 19.37 -9.08 0.08
CA LYS A 125 20.30 -9.96 -0.63
C LYS A 125 20.36 -9.56 -2.09
N ILE A 126 21.57 -9.28 -2.59
CA ILE A 126 21.79 -8.97 -4.00
C ILE A 126 22.25 -10.22 -4.74
N VAL A 127 21.61 -10.53 -5.84
CA VAL A 127 21.95 -11.64 -6.73
C VAL A 127 22.27 -11.08 -8.10
N GLY A 128 23.49 -11.36 -8.58
CA GLY A 128 23.91 -11.01 -9.94
C GLY A 128 23.34 -11.99 -10.94
N MET A 129 22.81 -11.50 -12.07
CA MET A 129 22.26 -12.31 -13.14
C MET A 129 22.96 -12.02 -14.46
N SER A 130 23.28 -13.06 -15.22
CA SER A 130 23.88 -12.93 -16.54
C SER A 130 22.85 -12.67 -17.63
N ASP A 131 21.62 -13.16 -17.50
CA ASP A 131 20.56 -13.10 -18.50
C ASP A 131 19.21 -12.73 -17.90
N TYR A 132 18.33 -12.21 -18.76
CA TYR A 132 16.98 -11.78 -18.40
C TYR A 132 16.06 -13.01 -18.37
N ASP A 133 15.64 -13.43 -17.18
CA ASP A 133 14.62 -14.44 -16.99
C ASP A 133 13.34 -13.82 -16.43
N GLU A 134 12.23 -13.89 -17.19
CA GLU A 134 10.95 -13.29 -16.80
C GLU A 134 10.22 -14.05 -15.68
N ASP A 135 10.49 -15.34 -15.51
CA ASP A 135 9.85 -16.20 -14.52
C ASP A 135 10.29 -15.93 -13.06
N PHE A 136 11.15 -14.95 -12.89
CA PHE A 136 11.81 -14.60 -11.64
C PHE A 136 10.93 -13.92 -10.58
N PHE A 137 9.64 -13.83 -10.77
CA PHE A 137 8.73 -13.15 -9.84
C PHE A 137 8.28 -14.01 -8.66
N ASN A 138 8.59 -15.29 -8.66
CA ASN A 138 8.20 -16.20 -7.60
C ASN A 138 9.28 -16.28 -6.51
N ALA A 139 9.05 -15.59 -5.38
CA ALA A 139 9.95 -15.61 -4.22
C ALA A 139 10.20 -17.01 -3.65
N THR A 140 9.33 -17.98 -3.95
CA THR A 140 9.46 -19.37 -3.49
C THR A 140 10.50 -20.15 -4.31
N ALA A 141 10.63 -19.90 -5.61
CA ALA A 141 11.64 -20.50 -6.46
C ALA A 141 13.07 -20.11 -6.05
N TRP A 142 13.21 -18.94 -5.43
CA TRP A 142 14.49 -18.41 -5.00
C TRP A 142 15.21 -19.26 -3.96
N LYS A 143 14.52 -19.82 -2.96
CA LYS A 143 15.13 -20.59 -1.87
C LYS A 143 15.96 -21.79 -2.38
N ASN A 144 15.58 -22.34 -3.51
CA ASN A 144 16.17 -23.60 -4.02
C ASN A 144 17.14 -23.39 -5.18
N GLN A 145 17.09 -22.25 -5.88
CA GLN A 145 17.76 -22.09 -7.17
C GLN A 145 18.92 -21.07 -7.17
N TYR A 146 18.97 -20.13 -6.22
CA TYR A 146 19.86 -18.97 -6.32
C TYR A 146 20.70 -18.66 -5.07
N SER A 147 20.69 -19.51 -4.05
CA SER A 147 21.50 -19.33 -2.82
C SER A 147 22.99 -19.17 -3.13
N ASP A 148 23.47 -19.79 -4.21
CA ASP A 148 24.89 -19.79 -4.59
C ASP A 148 25.33 -18.52 -5.34
N TYR A 149 24.38 -17.70 -5.78
CA TYR A 149 24.62 -16.44 -6.53
C TYR A 149 24.53 -15.17 -5.67
N VAL A 150 24.30 -15.31 -4.37
CA VAL A 150 24.26 -14.15 -3.46
C VAL A 150 25.64 -13.50 -3.42
N THR A 151 25.70 -12.25 -3.86
CA THR A 151 26.94 -11.47 -3.90
C THR A 151 27.13 -10.63 -2.66
N GLU A 152 26.03 -10.20 -2.03
CA GLU A 152 26.05 -9.46 -0.79
C GLU A 152 24.74 -9.60 -0.01
N GLU A 153 24.85 -9.47 1.31
CA GLU A 153 23.72 -9.38 2.23
C GLU A 153 23.94 -8.18 3.17
N LYS A 154 22.94 -7.35 3.34
CA LYS A 154 22.98 -6.19 4.24
C LYS A 154 21.63 -5.95 4.90
N THR A 155 21.68 -5.64 6.19
CA THR A 155 20.51 -5.18 6.93
C THR A 155 20.33 -3.67 6.76
N VAL A 156 19.12 -3.26 6.42
CA VAL A 156 18.73 -1.84 6.28
C VAL A 156 17.46 -1.58 7.08
N LYS A 157 17.37 -0.37 7.63
CA LYS A 157 16.16 0.11 8.28
C LYS A 157 15.31 0.91 7.28
N ILE A 158 14.00 0.75 7.34
CA ILE A 158 13.08 1.62 6.61
C ILE A 158 12.70 2.78 7.52
N LYS A 159 12.84 4.00 7.00
CA LYS A 159 12.49 5.21 7.74
C LYS A 159 11.01 5.19 8.11
N ASP A 160 10.68 5.60 9.33
CA ASP A 160 9.29 5.66 9.80
C ASP A 160 8.48 6.67 8.96
N SER A 161 7.22 6.33 8.67
CA SER A 161 6.30 7.15 7.90
C SER A 161 4.87 6.72 8.20
N PRO A 162 3.90 7.63 8.38
CA PRO A 162 2.50 7.25 8.48
C PRO A 162 1.90 6.82 7.12
N VAL A 163 2.65 6.91 6.03
CA VAL A 163 2.17 6.64 4.67
C VAL A 163 2.97 5.52 4.02
N ARG A 164 2.26 4.53 3.50
CA ARG A 164 2.80 3.45 2.69
C ARG A 164 1.95 3.29 1.44
N PHE A 165 2.41 3.86 0.33
CA PHE A 165 1.80 3.61 -0.98
C PHE A 165 2.17 2.22 -1.49
N ILE A 166 1.21 1.58 -2.17
CA ILE A 166 1.42 0.31 -2.86
C ILE A 166 1.47 0.61 -4.36
N THR A 167 2.66 0.49 -4.92
CA THR A 167 2.87 0.79 -6.33
C THR A 167 2.44 -0.36 -7.21
N LEU A 168 1.53 -0.09 -8.14
CA LEU A 168 1.00 -1.03 -9.11
C LEU A 168 1.29 -0.58 -10.55
N ASN A 169 1.25 -1.52 -11.50
CA ASN A 169 1.44 -1.21 -12.92
C ASN A 169 0.20 -0.55 -13.52
N SER A 170 -0.99 -1.03 -13.18
CA SER A 170 -2.27 -0.64 -13.78
C SER A 170 -3.22 0.07 -12.82
N GLY A 171 -2.91 0.09 -11.52
CA GLY A 171 -3.72 0.73 -10.50
C GLY A 171 -3.15 2.06 -10.03
N TYR A 172 -3.94 2.81 -9.25
CA TYR A 172 -3.53 4.07 -8.65
C TYR A 172 -4.22 4.29 -7.29
N ASN A 173 -3.68 5.21 -6.48
CA ASN A 173 -4.22 5.59 -5.18
C ASN A 173 -4.29 4.43 -4.18
N TYR A 174 -3.40 3.43 -4.33
CA TYR A 174 -3.33 2.28 -3.43
C TYR A 174 -2.40 2.56 -2.27
N ARG A 175 -2.88 2.33 -1.05
CA ARG A 175 -2.09 2.50 0.17
C ARG A 175 -2.59 1.65 1.31
N ASP A 176 -1.68 1.34 2.20
CA ASP A 176 -1.94 0.81 3.53
C ASP A 176 -2.56 1.91 4.40
N LEU A 177 -3.53 1.60 5.23
CA LEU A 177 -4.06 2.52 6.23
C LEU A 177 -3.28 2.48 7.56
N GLY A 178 -2.28 1.61 7.68
CA GLY A 178 -1.39 1.56 8.84
C GLY A 178 -0.53 2.82 9.00
N GLY A 179 0.04 2.97 10.18
CA GLY A 179 1.01 4.01 10.51
C GLY A 179 0.45 5.27 11.17
N TRP A 180 -0.83 5.57 11.00
CA TRP A 180 -1.46 6.70 11.66
C TRP A 180 -1.52 6.51 13.18
N GLU A 181 -1.26 7.57 13.91
CA GLU A 181 -1.30 7.56 15.37
C GLU A 181 -2.67 7.99 15.87
N THR A 182 -3.14 7.35 16.93
CA THR A 182 -4.39 7.69 17.61
C THR A 182 -4.16 8.70 18.72
N GLU A 183 -5.23 9.34 19.19
CA GLU A 183 -5.22 10.25 20.37
C GLU A 183 -4.66 9.58 21.65
N THR A 184 -4.57 8.27 21.68
CA THR A 184 -4.05 7.50 22.81
C THR A 184 -2.59 7.06 22.64
N GLY A 185 -1.94 7.46 21.55
CA GLY A 185 -0.56 7.08 21.24
C GLY A 185 -0.39 5.68 20.65
N LYS A 186 -1.49 4.96 20.39
CA LYS A 186 -1.42 3.70 19.65
C LYS A 186 -1.34 3.98 18.15
N LYS A 187 -0.70 3.11 17.39
CA LYS A 187 -0.64 3.20 15.93
C LYS A 187 -1.60 2.20 15.27
N ILE A 188 -2.13 2.56 14.12
CA ILE A 188 -2.81 1.62 13.23
C ILE A 188 -1.76 0.65 12.67
N CYS A 189 -2.01 -0.65 12.77
CA CYS A 189 -1.08 -1.68 12.29
C CYS A 189 -0.96 -1.67 10.77
N TYR A 190 0.28 -1.71 10.28
CA TYR A 190 0.52 -1.95 8.86
C TYR A 190 0.15 -3.37 8.45
N GLY A 191 -0.07 -3.58 7.16
CA GLY A 191 -0.29 -4.90 6.60
C GLY A 191 -1.66 -5.49 6.91
N LYS A 192 -2.59 -4.73 7.47
CA LYS A 192 -3.92 -5.22 7.85
C LYS A 192 -5.02 -4.75 6.90
N ILE A 193 -5.04 -3.47 6.59
CA ILE A 193 -6.13 -2.88 5.81
C ILE A 193 -5.59 -1.92 4.76
N TYR A 194 -6.03 -2.12 3.53
CA TYR A 194 -5.59 -1.36 2.37
C TYR A 194 -6.77 -0.69 1.68
N ARG A 195 -6.49 0.45 1.04
CA ARG A 195 -7.48 1.16 0.23
C ARG A 195 -6.93 1.52 -1.14
N GLY A 196 -7.82 1.71 -2.13
CA GLY A 196 -7.39 2.13 -3.45
C GLY A 196 -8.53 2.37 -4.43
N ALA A 197 -8.16 2.55 -5.70
CA ALA A 197 -9.10 2.62 -6.81
C ALA A 197 -9.62 1.22 -7.18
N ARG A 198 -10.50 1.17 -8.19
CA ARG A 198 -11.07 -0.08 -8.71
C ARG A 198 -9.99 -1.05 -9.17
N THR A 199 -10.27 -2.33 -9.04
CA THR A 199 -9.40 -3.43 -9.45
C THR A 199 -9.56 -3.81 -10.94
N ASN A 200 -10.61 -3.32 -11.61
CA ASN A 200 -10.84 -3.59 -13.02
C ASN A 200 -9.63 -3.16 -13.87
N GLY A 201 -9.06 -4.10 -14.59
CA GLY A 201 -7.88 -3.86 -15.41
C GLY A 201 -6.56 -4.12 -14.71
N PHE A 202 -6.55 -4.75 -13.55
CA PHE A 202 -5.30 -5.25 -12.95
C PHE A 202 -4.59 -6.20 -13.90
N SER A 203 -3.29 -6.01 -14.02
CA SER A 203 -2.41 -6.98 -14.67
C SER A 203 -2.19 -8.20 -13.77
N GLU A 204 -1.75 -9.31 -14.33
CA GLU A 204 -1.34 -10.49 -13.55
C GLU A 204 -0.29 -10.15 -12.49
N LYS A 205 0.59 -9.18 -12.77
CA LYS A 205 1.60 -8.70 -11.83
C LYS A 205 0.97 -7.96 -10.65
N ASP A 206 -0.06 -7.17 -10.88
CA ASP A 206 -0.77 -6.47 -9.81
C ASP A 206 -1.55 -7.46 -8.94
N ILE A 207 -2.19 -8.46 -9.56
CA ILE A 207 -2.85 -9.56 -8.84
C ILE A 207 -1.85 -10.31 -7.97
N ALA A 208 -0.66 -10.65 -8.49
CA ALA A 208 0.39 -11.31 -7.73
C ALA A 208 0.87 -10.46 -6.53
N ILE A 209 0.97 -9.12 -6.68
CA ILE A 209 1.30 -8.25 -5.55
C ILE A 209 0.24 -8.40 -4.44
N PHE A 210 -1.04 -8.38 -4.77
CA PHE A 210 -2.12 -8.51 -3.79
C PHE A 210 -2.15 -9.89 -3.13
N LYS A 211 -1.99 -10.95 -3.89
CA LYS A 211 -2.07 -12.33 -3.37
C LYS A 211 -0.78 -12.77 -2.67
N ASP A 212 0.35 -12.59 -3.34
CA ASP A 212 1.60 -13.24 -2.93
C ASP A 212 2.45 -12.36 -1.99
N ASN A 213 2.28 -11.03 -2.06
CA ASN A 213 3.06 -10.11 -1.23
C ASN A 213 2.23 -9.45 -0.13
N LEU A 214 1.01 -8.98 -0.44
CA LEU A 214 0.13 -8.38 0.56
C LEU A 214 -0.76 -9.41 1.24
N HIS A 215 -0.83 -10.64 0.72
CA HIS A 215 -1.60 -11.76 1.25
C HIS A 215 -3.08 -11.43 1.48
N ILE A 216 -3.66 -10.62 0.58
CA ILE A 216 -5.05 -10.18 0.69
C ILE A 216 -5.98 -11.39 0.74
N LYS A 217 -6.83 -11.44 1.75
CA LYS A 217 -7.85 -12.48 1.96
C LYS A 217 -9.24 -12.01 1.61
N SER A 218 -9.47 -10.70 1.66
CA SER A 218 -10.82 -10.16 1.48
C SER A 218 -10.83 -8.86 0.71
N GLU A 219 -11.90 -8.65 -0.07
CA GLU A 219 -12.14 -7.44 -0.85
C GLU A 219 -13.53 -6.87 -0.54
N ILE A 220 -13.60 -5.55 -0.26
CA ILE A 220 -14.86 -4.82 -0.11
C ILE A 220 -15.02 -3.86 -1.28
N ASP A 221 -16.04 -4.06 -2.10
CA ASP A 221 -16.37 -3.19 -3.22
C ASP A 221 -17.54 -2.26 -2.85
N LEU A 222 -17.24 -0.96 -2.77
CA LEU A 222 -18.20 0.09 -2.40
C LEU A 222 -19.01 0.64 -3.58
N ARG A 223 -18.82 0.09 -4.78
CA ARG A 223 -19.50 0.55 -6.00
C ARG A 223 -20.90 -0.05 -6.10
N ASN A 224 -21.79 0.68 -6.75
CA ASN A 224 -23.09 0.19 -7.13
C ASN A 224 -23.07 -0.43 -8.55
N SER A 225 -24.17 -1.01 -8.98
CA SER A 225 -24.30 -1.66 -10.29
C SER A 225 -24.12 -0.72 -11.49
N ASN A 226 -24.20 0.60 -11.29
CA ASN A 226 -24.05 1.55 -12.38
C ASN A 226 -22.57 1.87 -12.67
N ASP A 227 -21.67 1.61 -11.72
CA ASP A 227 -20.27 1.99 -11.84
C ASP A 227 -19.26 0.86 -11.54
N ASP A 228 -19.74 -0.36 -11.31
CA ASP A 228 -18.88 -1.53 -11.01
C ASP A 228 -18.41 -2.31 -12.25
N GLY A 229 -18.96 -2.01 -13.42
CA GLY A 229 -18.66 -2.73 -14.64
C GLY A 229 -19.19 -4.18 -14.64
N GLY A 230 -20.21 -4.49 -13.81
CA GLY A 230 -20.77 -5.82 -13.66
C GLY A 230 -19.98 -6.75 -12.74
N GLN A 231 -19.07 -6.22 -11.93
CA GLN A 231 -18.24 -7.01 -11.02
C GLN A 231 -19.06 -7.56 -9.85
N ASN A 232 -19.14 -8.90 -9.75
CA ASN A 232 -19.87 -9.62 -8.71
C ASN A 232 -18.97 -10.54 -7.86
N SER A 233 -17.69 -10.61 -8.19
CA SER A 233 -16.66 -11.39 -7.47
C SER A 233 -15.32 -10.66 -7.53
N SER A 234 -14.39 -11.07 -6.72
CA SER A 234 -13.04 -10.54 -6.75
C SER A 234 -12.30 -10.96 -8.03
N ILE A 235 -11.60 -10.04 -8.66
CA ILE A 235 -10.69 -10.38 -9.76
C ILE A 235 -9.37 -11.01 -9.24
N LEU A 236 -9.12 -10.94 -7.94
CA LEU A 236 -7.96 -11.54 -7.31
C LEU A 236 -8.07 -13.06 -7.23
N GLY A 237 -9.26 -13.63 -7.37
CA GLY A 237 -9.53 -15.07 -7.39
C GLY A 237 -10.70 -15.48 -6.52
N ASP A 238 -11.15 -16.73 -6.71
CA ASP A 238 -12.33 -17.30 -6.02
C ASP A 238 -12.06 -17.60 -4.53
N ASP A 239 -10.79 -17.59 -4.13
CA ASP A 239 -10.33 -17.77 -2.75
C ASP A 239 -10.40 -16.47 -1.91
N ILE A 240 -10.77 -15.36 -2.52
CA ILE A 240 -10.93 -14.06 -1.85
C ILE A 240 -12.37 -13.90 -1.36
N ASN A 241 -12.51 -13.61 -0.07
CA ASN A 241 -13.81 -13.31 0.52
C ASN A 241 -14.31 -11.93 0.05
N TYR A 242 -15.27 -11.91 -0.87
CA TYR A 242 -15.74 -10.71 -1.55
C TYR A 242 -17.03 -10.17 -0.94
N LEU A 243 -17.00 -8.93 -0.47
CA LEU A 243 -18.18 -8.21 0.02
C LEU A 243 -18.55 -7.06 -0.92
N LYS A 244 -19.69 -7.16 -1.59
CA LYS A 244 -20.34 -6.04 -2.29
C LYS A 244 -21.18 -5.25 -1.28
N ALA A 245 -20.80 -3.98 -1.04
CA ALA A 245 -21.44 -3.10 -0.06
C ALA A 245 -21.53 -1.66 -0.60
N PRO A 246 -22.46 -1.38 -1.52
CA PRO A 246 -22.63 -0.07 -2.11
C PRO A 246 -23.00 0.98 -1.06
N MET A 247 -22.19 2.00 -0.90
CA MET A 247 -22.45 3.13 0.01
C MET A 247 -22.19 4.46 -0.68
N SER A 248 -22.79 5.52 -0.15
CA SER A 248 -22.53 6.89 -0.57
C SER A 248 -21.29 7.48 0.13
N GLN A 249 -20.92 8.69 -0.27
CA GLN A 249 -19.76 9.40 0.26
C GLN A 249 -20.16 10.62 1.09
N TYR A 250 -19.25 11.03 1.94
CA TYR A 250 -19.31 12.29 2.70
C TYR A 250 -20.65 12.46 3.44
N SER A 251 -21.22 13.64 3.41
CA SER A 251 -22.46 13.97 4.11
C SER A 251 -23.69 13.19 3.63
N TYR A 252 -23.62 12.53 2.46
CA TYR A 252 -24.73 11.69 1.96
C TYR A 252 -25.02 10.48 2.87
N ILE A 253 -24.10 10.10 3.73
CA ILE A 253 -24.32 9.03 4.73
C ILE A 253 -25.07 9.50 5.98
N LEU A 254 -25.34 10.82 6.12
CA LEU A 254 -25.92 11.42 7.32
C LEU A 254 -27.39 11.77 7.13
N PRO A 255 -28.29 11.36 8.04
CA PRO A 255 -29.72 11.65 7.92
C PRO A 255 -30.09 13.13 7.82
N SER A 256 -29.28 14.00 8.41
CA SER A 256 -29.47 15.46 8.35
C SER A 256 -29.09 16.08 7.00
N PHE A 257 -28.49 15.32 6.09
CA PHE A 257 -27.99 15.88 4.84
C PHE A 257 -29.13 16.21 3.87
N SER A 258 -29.18 17.48 3.48
CA SER A 258 -30.01 17.96 2.36
C SER A 258 -29.34 19.19 1.76
N LEU A 259 -29.04 19.16 0.46
CA LEU A 259 -28.41 20.27 -0.23
C LEU A 259 -28.81 20.24 -1.73
N ASN A 260 -29.40 21.34 -2.23
CA ASN A 260 -29.72 21.48 -3.67
C ASN A 260 -30.51 20.29 -4.27
N GLY A 261 -31.51 19.78 -3.52
CA GLY A 261 -32.33 18.64 -3.94
C GLY A 261 -31.65 17.26 -3.79
N ARG A 262 -30.44 17.21 -3.31
CA ARG A 262 -29.73 15.99 -2.94
C ARG A 262 -29.97 15.71 -1.46
N THR A 263 -30.24 14.47 -1.14
CA THR A 263 -30.60 14.04 0.22
C THR A 263 -29.76 12.85 0.65
N PHE A 264 -29.88 12.54 1.92
CA PHE A 264 -29.34 11.34 2.55
C PHE A 264 -29.63 10.06 1.75
N ASP A 265 -28.62 9.21 1.63
CA ASP A 265 -28.73 7.87 1.10
C ASP A 265 -29.18 6.91 2.20
N THR A 266 -30.44 6.53 2.18
CA THR A 266 -31.08 5.68 3.20
C THR A 266 -30.48 4.26 3.28
N ASN A 267 -29.77 3.81 2.26
CA ASN A 267 -29.13 2.48 2.25
C ASN A 267 -27.75 2.49 2.94
N SER A 268 -27.06 3.63 2.93
CA SER A 268 -25.69 3.72 3.46
C SER A 268 -25.54 3.22 4.89
N PRO A 269 -26.40 3.51 5.87
CA PRO A 269 -26.23 3.00 7.23
C PRO A 269 -26.25 1.46 7.31
N ALA A 270 -27.11 0.80 6.53
CA ALA A 270 -27.18 -0.65 6.49
C ALA A 270 -25.90 -1.26 5.86
N GLU A 271 -25.43 -0.66 4.78
CA GLU A 271 -24.19 -1.10 4.13
C GLU A 271 -22.97 -0.86 5.02
N ILE A 272 -22.88 0.29 5.69
CA ILE A 272 -21.82 0.56 6.69
C ILE A 272 -21.86 -0.49 7.80
N LYS A 273 -23.06 -0.88 8.29
CA LYS A 273 -23.18 -1.94 9.27
C LYS A 273 -22.57 -3.26 8.76
N ARG A 274 -22.95 -3.69 7.56
CA ARG A 274 -22.41 -4.92 6.93
C ARG A 274 -20.90 -4.86 6.80
N ILE A 275 -20.34 -3.72 6.42
CA ILE A 275 -18.90 -3.50 6.33
C ILE A 275 -18.24 -3.65 7.71
N PHE A 276 -18.78 -3.02 8.76
CA PHE A 276 -18.20 -3.09 10.09
C PHE A 276 -18.32 -4.48 10.72
N GLU A 277 -19.41 -5.21 10.45
CA GLU A 277 -19.54 -6.62 10.82
C GLU A 277 -18.48 -7.49 10.13
N PHE A 278 -18.20 -7.22 8.85
CA PHE A 278 -17.15 -7.89 8.09
C PHE A 278 -15.75 -7.55 8.62
N LEU A 279 -15.50 -6.29 9.00
CA LEU A 279 -14.25 -5.84 9.61
C LEU A 279 -14.02 -6.44 11.01
N ALA A 280 -15.05 -6.85 11.72
CA ALA A 280 -14.93 -7.44 13.06
C ALA A 280 -14.46 -8.91 13.04
N ASP A 281 -14.40 -9.55 11.89
CA ASP A 281 -13.86 -10.90 11.71
C ASP A 281 -12.38 -10.84 11.36
N GLU A 282 -11.53 -11.28 12.29
CA GLU A 282 -10.07 -11.30 12.11
C GLU A 282 -9.59 -12.18 10.92
N HIS A 283 -10.39 -13.17 10.51
CA HIS A 283 -10.07 -14.04 9.39
C HIS A 283 -10.13 -13.32 8.03
N ASN A 284 -10.80 -12.18 7.96
CA ASN A 284 -10.87 -11.36 6.75
C ASN A 284 -9.58 -10.56 6.46
N TYR A 285 -8.62 -10.54 7.37
CA TYR A 285 -7.39 -9.77 7.21
C TYR A 285 -6.23 -10.59 6.68
N PRO A 286 -5.34 -10.00 5.86
CA PRO A 286 -5.37 -8.63 5.33
C PRO A 286 -6.53 -8.39 4.36
N LEU A 287 -7.13 -7.22 4.42
CA LEU A 287 -8.24 -6.87 3.53
C LEU A 287 -7.97 -5.58 2.73
N PHE A 288 -8.67 -5.47 1.62
CA PHE A 288 -8.61 -4.33 0.73
C PHE A 288 -10.02 -3.81 0.45
N PHE A 289 -10.21 -2.49 0.43
CA PHE A 289 -11.48 -1.89 0.04
C PHE A 289 -11.31 -0.77 -0.97
N HIS A 290 -12.31 -0.60 -1.83
CA HIS A 290 -12.22 0.32 -2.94
C HIS A 290 -13.58 0.84 -3.42
N CYS A 291 -13.49 1.91 -4.23
CA CYS A 291 -14.58 2.33 -5.12
C CYS A 291 -14.02 2.51 -6.54
N ASN A 292 -14.44 3.50 -7.29
CA ASN A 292 -13.88 3.78 -8.61
C ASN A 292 -12.48 4.40 -8.56
N ALA A 293 -12.36 5.58 -7.93
CA ALA A 293 -11.11 6.32 -7.83
C ALA A 293 -10.33 6.07 -6.52
N GLY A 294 -10.91 5.31 -5.59
CA GLY A 294 -10.34 5.15 -4.25
C GLY A 294 -10.35 6.43 -3.41
N ALA A 295 -11.14 7.42 -3.80
CA ALA A 295 -11.12 8.77 -3.23
C ALA A 295 -12.31 9.03 -2.29
N ASP A 296 -13.54 9.05 -2.82
CA ASP A 296 -14.72 9.60 -2.13
C ASP A 296 -15.39 8.59 -1.20
N ARG A 297 -16.07 7.56 -1.72
CA ARG A 297 -16.67 6.47 -0.90
C ARG A 297 -15.60 5.76 -0.06
N THR A 298 -14.48 5.44 -0.69
CA THR A 298 -13.32 4.86 -0.02
C THR A 298 -12.74 5.80 1.04
N GLY A 299 -12.68 7.12 0.76
CA GLY A 299 -12.25 8.12 1.73
C GLY A 299 -13.20 8.25 2.91
N THR A 300 -14.51 8.19 2.65
CA THR A 300 -15.55 8.21 3.70
C THR A 300 -15.46 6.97 4.61
N LEU A 301 -15.28 5.79 4.03
CA LEU A 301 -15.11 4.57 4.82
C LEU A 301 -13.80 4.60 5.64
N ALA A 302 -12.69 5.04 5.03
CA ALA A 302 -11.43 5.22 5.74
C ALA A 302 -11.58 6.18 6.93
N PHE A 303 -12.27 7.31 6.73
CA PHE A 303 -12.58 8.26 7.80
C PHE A 303 -13.37 7.62 8.95
N LEU A 304 -14.41 6.84 8.65
CA LEU A 304 -15.21 6.17 9.68
C LEU A 304 -14.38 5.13 10.45
N ILE A 305 -13.56 4.33 9.76
CA ILE A 305 -12.70 3.33 10.40
C ILE A 305 -11.64 4.02 11.27
N LEU A 306 -10.79 4.84 10.67
CA LEU A 306 -9.67 5.49 11.37
C LEU A 306 -10.15 6.42 12.47
N GLY A 307 -11.19 7.21 12.21
CA GLY A 307 -11.76 8.13 13.19
C GLY A 307 -12.40 7.40 14.38
N SER A 308 -13.09 6.27 14.16
CA SER A 308 -13.61 5.45 15.25
C SER A 308 -12.50 4.84 16.12
N LEU A 309 -11.30 4.64 15.57
CA LEU A 309 -10.13 4.17 16.31
C LEU A 309 -9.38 5.29 17.02
N GLY A 310 -9.76 6.55 16.80
CA GLY A 310 -9.20 7.70 17.49
C GLY A 310 -8.04 8.37 16.74
N VAL A 311 -7.90 8.16 15.44
CA VAL A 311 -6.96 8.92 14.62
C VAL A 311 -7.38 10.39 14.60
N THR A 312 -6.43 11.30 14.74
CA THR A 312 -6.70 12.74 14.87
C THR A 312 -7.30 13.32 13.60
N ILE A 313 -8.07 14.40 13.74
CA ILE A 313 -8.69 15.10 12.61
C ILE A 313 -7.64 15.55 11.57
N GLY A 314 -6.46 15.97 12.03
CA GLY A 314 -5.34 16.34 11.15
C GLY A 314 -4.88 15.18 10.28
N ASP A 315 -4.70 14.00 10.86
CA ASP A 315 -4.24 12.82 10.14
C ASP A 315 -5.34 12.19 9.27
N LEU A 316 -6.59 12.23 9.70
CA LEU A 316 -7.74 11.88 8.86
C LEU A 316 -7.79 12.74 7.58
N THR A 317 -7.48 14.05 7.72
CA THR A 317 -7.43 14.97 6.59
C THR A 317 -6.22 14.69 5.69
N ARG A 318 -5.06 14.38 6.28
CA ARG A 318 -3.88 13.98 5.52
C ARG A 318 -4.17 12.72 4.69
N ASP A 319 -4.77 11.68 5.29
CA ASP A 319 -5.14 10.49 4.51
C ASP A 319 -6.09 10.84 3.35
N PHE A 320 -7.07 11.69 3.56
CA PHE A 320 -7.95 12.15 2.49
C PHE A 320 -7.19 12.87 1.37
N GLU A 321 -6.33 13.81 1.72
CA GLU A 321 -5.56 14.64 0.78
C GLU A 321 -4.47 13.88 0.02
N LEU A 322 -3.97 12.74 0.56
CA LEU A 322 -3.00 11.88 -0.14
C LEU A 322 -3.49 11.41 -1.51
N THR A 323 -4.79 11.38 -1.75
CA THR A 323 -5.37 11.12 -3.07
C THR A 323 -4.87 12.09 -4.13
N SER A 324 -4.55 13.33 -3.75
CA SER A 324 -4.05 14.37 -4.67
C SER A 324 -2.66 14.07 -5.23
N PHE A 325 -1.88 13.23 -4.59
CA PHE A 325 -0.59 12.77 -5.10
C PHE A 325 -0.70 11.63 -6.12
N SER A 326 -1.91 11.16 -6.38
CA SER A 326 -2.18 10.09 -7.32
C SER A 326 -2.94 10.57 -8.56
N GLN A 327 -3.17 9.67 -9.50
CA GLN A 327 -4.00 9.90 -10.68
C GLN A 327 -5.51 10.01 -10.35
N GLY A 328 -5.92 9.72 -9.12
CA GLY A 328 -7.32 9.65 -8.68
C GLY A 328 -8.06 10.98 -8.57
N GLY A 329 -7.42 12.07 -8.94
CA GLY A 329 -7.96 13.42 -8.90
C GLY A 329 -7.66 14.15 -7.59
N THR A 330 -7.80 15.46 -7.61
CA THR A 330 -7.46 16.35 -6.50
C THR A 330 -8.47 16.28 -5.37
N ARG A 331 -7.99 16.11 -4.13
CA ARG A 331 -8.76 16.17 -2.89
C ARG A 331 -8.04 17.11 -1.93
N LEU A 332 -8.67 18.24 -1.61
CA LEU A 332 -8.10 19.29 -0.78
C LEU A 332 -9.09 19.69 0.31
N ARG A 333 -8.57 20.11 1.45
CA ARG A 333 -9.31 20.95 2.38
C ARG A 333 -9.50 22.34 1.75
N GLY A 334 -10.69 22.83 1.50
CA GLY A 334 -10.98 23.94 0.59
C GLY A 334 -10.37 25.30 0.91
N LYS A 335 -10.27 25.75 2.16
CA LYS A 335 -9.60 27.01 2.55
C LYS A 335 -8.76 26.81 3.79
N PHE A 336 -7.62 27.56 3.80
CA PHE A 336 -6.73 27.53 4.95
C PHE A 336 -7.24 28.46 6.02
N GLN A 337 -7.66 27.87 7.12
CA GLN A 337 -7.81 28.58 8.36
C GLN A 337 -7.18 27.70 9.45
N GLU A 338 -6.40 28.31 10.30
CA GLU A 338 -5.95 27.66 11.51
C GLU A 338 -7.05 27.81 12.58
N PRO A 339 -7.34 26.75 13.38
CA PRO A 339 -6.83 25.40 13.27
C PRO A 339 -7.65 24.56 12.27
N PHE A 340 -7.05 24.12 11.18
CA PHE A 340 -7.58 23.16 10.21
C PHE A 340 -9.09 23.23 9.93
N GLU A 341 -9.58 24.35 9.47
CA GLU A 341 -10.96 24.42 8.98
C GLU A 341 -11.05 23.72 7.63
N TYR A 342 -12.01 22.83 7.55
CA TYR A 342 -12.26 22.01 6.38
C TYR A 342 -13.23 22.74 5.47
N GLY A 343 -12.76 23.16 4.33
CA GLY A 343 -13.60 23.82 3.35
C GLY A 343 -14.43 22.86 2.52
N ILE A 344 -15.38 23.42 1.81
CA ILE A 344 -16.18 22.73 0.81
C ILE A 344 -15.30 22.50 -0.41
N MET A 345 -15.16 21.25 -0.82
CA MET A 345 -14.57 20.90 -2.12
C MET A 345 -15.63 21.09 -3.20
N GLN A 346 -15.28 21.89 -4.19
CA GLN A 346 -16.05 22.01 -5.41
C GLN A 346 -15.42 21.06 -6.44
N ASP A 347 -16.16 20.06 -6.88
CA ASP A 347 -15.78 19.31 -8.05
C ASP A 347 -16.20 20.06 -9.32
N ASP A 348 -15.68 19.65 -10.47
CA ASP A 348 -15.91 20.28 -11.77
C ASP A 348 -17.37 20.28 -12.21
N ALA A 349 -18.27 19.64 -11.47
CA ALA A 349 -19.69 19.46 -11.81
C ALA A 349 -20.65 20.22 -10.90
N ASN A 350 -20.22 21.21 -10.14
CA ASN A 350 -21.00 21.86 -9.09
C ASN A 350 -21.44 20.93 -7.95
N ASN A 351 -20.74 19.83 -7.77
CA ASN A 351 -20.96 18.97 -6.65
C ASN A 351 -20.12 19.45 -5.47
N PHE A 352 -20.82 19.94 -4.47
CA PHE A 352 -20.18 20.20 -3.19
C PHE A 352 -19.94 18.87 -2.51
N VAL A 353 -18.71 18.48 -2.49
CA VAL A 353 -18.37 17.39 -1.64
C VAL A 353 -17.61 17.92 -0.48
N ALA A 354 -18.31 17.97 0.60
CA ALA A 354 -17.80 18.59 1.76
C ALA A 354 -17.17 17.54 2.67
N TRP A 355 -15.86 17.37 2.57
CA TRP A 355 -15.10 16.71 3.61
C TRP A 355 -15.36 17.42 4.95
N GLY A 356 -15.25 18.75 4.98
CA GLY A 356 -15.51 19.54 6.16
C GLY A 356 -16.97 19.55 6.59
N ASP A 357 -17.93 19.54 5.65
CA ASP A 357 -19.35 19.44 5.98
C ASP A 357 -19.67 18.12 6.69
N MET A 358 -19.13 17.00 6.21
CA MET A 358 -19.30 15.70 6.88
C MET A 358 -18.77 15.72 8.32
N ILE A 359 -17.56 16.25 8.53
CA ILE A 359 -16.97 16.35 9.85
C ILE A 359 -17.80 17.26 10.76
N SER A 360 -18.18 18.42 10.26
CA SER A 360 -18.97 19.40 11.02
C SER A 360 -20.33 18.83 11.43
N ARG A 361 -21.02 18.14 10.51
CA ARG A 361 -22.32 17.50 10.79
C ARG A 361 -22.17 16.34 11.78
N ILE A 362 -21.17 15.48 11.64
CA ILE A 362 -20.94 14.41 12.61
C ILE A 362 -20.73 15.00 14.00
N LYS A 363 -19.98 16.09 14.15
CA LYS A 363 -19.79 16.76 15.44
C LYS A 363 -21.06 17.40 15.96
N SER A 364 -21.84 18.06 15.12
CA SER A 364 -23.06 18.78 15.52
C SER A 364 -24.23 17.83 15.80
N ASP A 365 -24.41 16.80 14.99
CA ASP A 365 -25.57 15.92 15.06
C ASP A 365 -25.38 14.77 16.07
N TYR A 366 -24.11 14.41 16.35
CA TYR A 366 -23.74 13.35 17.31
C TYR A 366 -22.79 13.88 18.40
N PRO A 367 -23.16 14.96 19.11
CA PRO A 367 -22.29 15.53 20.12
C PRO A 367 -22.06 14.57 21.28
N THR A 368 -20.86 14.63 21.85
CA THR A 368 -20.47 13.84 23.02
C THR A 368 -19.93 14.77 24.11
N SER A 369 -19.95 14.31 25.36
CA SER A 369 -19.54 15.12 26.52
C SER A 369 -18.05 15.48 26.52
N ASP A 370 -17.21 14.67 25.84
CA ASP A 370 -15.77 14.90 25.69
C ASP A 370 -15.41 15.78 24.49
N GLY A 371 -16.39 16.08 23.63
CA GLY A 371 -16.20 16.91 22.42
C GLY A 371 -15.30 16.30 21.35
N LYS A 372 -14.89 15.03 21.51
CA LYS A 372 -13.98 14.37 20.58
C LYS A 372 -14.68 13.91 19.30
N LEU A 373 -14.01 14.09 18.17
CA LEU A 373 -14.51 13.61 16.89
C LEU A 373 -14.66 12.09 16.87
N SER A 374 -13.70 11.38 17.46
CA SER A 374 -13.73 9.91 17.56
C SER A 374 -14.97 9.39 18.30
N SER A 375 -15.35 10.07 19.35
CA SER A 375 -16.58 9.77 20.14
C SER A 375 -17.85 10.09 19.34
N SER A 376 -17.88 11.20 18.60
CA SER A 376 -19.00 11.57 17.72
C SER A 376 -19.17 10.56 16.57
N ILE A 377 -18.07 10.11 15.96
CA ILE A 377 -18.10 9.04 14.93
C ILE A 377 -18.64 7.74 15.52
N LYS A 378 -18.16 7.31 16.68
CA LYS A 378 -18.69 6.10 17.36
C LYS A 378 -20.19 6.24 17.65
N LYS A 379 -20.61 7.42 18.09
CA LYS A 379 -22.04 7.69 18.34
C LYS A 379 -22.85 7.58 17.05
N TYR A 380 -22.41 8.16 15.93
CA TYR A 380 -23.03 7.96 14.62
C TYR A 380 -23.13 6.47 14.26
N LEU A 381 -22.03 5.74 14.34
CA LEU A 381 -21.97 4.31 13.99
C LEU A 381 -22.93 3.48 14.86
N THR A 382 -23.04 3.78 16.13
CA THR A 382 -23.91 3.03 17.05
C THR A 382 -25.38 3.43 16.93
N THR A 383 -25.69 4.72 16.72
CA THR A 383 -27.08 5.23 16.67
C THR A 383 -27.72 5.06 15.32
N GLU A 384 -27.01 5.39 14.22
CA GLU A 384 -27.57 5.31 12.86
C GLU A 384 -27.29 3.96 12.19
N CYS A 385 -26.04 3.52 12.21
CA CYS A 385 -25.66 2.27 11.57
C CYS A 385 -25.95 1.02 12.44
N LYS A 386 -26.40 1.19 13.70
CA LYS A 386 -26.72 0.08 14.63
C LYS A 386 -25.56 -0.89 14.84
N ILE A 387 -24.33 -0.37 14.85
CA ILE A 387 -23.11 -1.15 15.12
C ILE A 387 -22.92 -1.25 16.64
N SER A 388 -22.71 -2.45 17.15
CA SER A 388 -22.51 -2.65 18.59
C SER A 388 -21.10 -2.20 19.04
N ALA A 389 -20.97 -1.85 20.30
CA ALA A 389 -19.65 -1.56 20.91
C ALA A 389 -18.69 -2.74 20.83
N GLU A 390 -19.20 -3.97 20.86
CA GLU A 390 -18.40 -5.19 20.69
C GLU A 390 -17.74 -5.25 19.31
N ILE A 391 -18.48 -4.94 18.23
CA ILE A 391 -17.94 -4.87 16.87
C ILE A 391 -16.80 -3.85 16.79
N LEU A 392 -17.01 -2.64 17.35
CA LEU A 392 -15.97 -1.61 17.36
C LEU A 392 -14.74 -2.03 18.16
N SER A 393 -14.92 -2.78 19.27
CA SER A 393 -13.80 -3.32 20.05
C SER A 393 -13.02 -4.37 19.28
N LYS A 394 -13.67 -5.32 18.61
CA LYS A 394 -13.00 -6.33 17.79
C LYS A 394 -12.16 -5.71 16.67
N ILE A 395 -12.68 -4.68 16.02
CA ILE A 395 -11.92 -3.93 15.00
C ILE A 395 -10.69 -3.26 15.60
N ALA A 396 -10.83 -2.66 16.79
CA ALA A 396 -9.72 -2.06 17.50
C ALA A 396 -8.64 -3.09 17.90
N ASP A 397 -9.04 -4.29 18.33
CA ASP A 397 -8.13 -5.37 18.70
C ASP A 397 -7.30 -5.88 17.50
N VAL A 398 -7.86 -5.84 16.29
CA VAL A 398 -7.16 -6.26 15.06
C VAL A 398 -6.27 -5.14 14.51
N LEU A 399 -6.74 -3.89 14.54
CA LEU A 399 -6.11 -2.79 13.80
C LEU A 399 -5.17 -1.92 14.65
N LEU A 400 -5.25 -1.95 15.98
CA LEU A 400 -4.37 -1.13 16.82
C LEU A 400 -3.16 -1.91 17.33
N SER A 401 -2.02 -1.22 17.36
CA SER A 401 -0.83 -1.74 18.03
C SER A 401 -1.10 -2.03 19.50
N LYS A 402 -0.47 -3.08 20.00
CA LYS A 402 -0.59 -3.50 21.40
C LYS A 402 0.01 -2.49 22.36
#